data_297b03d1a02e8f069cac538b90fed00c
#
_entry.id   297b03d1a02e8f069cac538b90fed00c
#
_cell.length_a   1.000
_cell.length_b   1.000
_cell.length_c   1.000
_cell.angle_alpha   90.00
_cell.angle_beta   90.00
_cell.angle_gamma   90.00
#
_symmetry.space_group_name_H-M   'P 1'
#
loop_
_entity.id
_entity.type
_entity.pdbx_description
1 polymer ?
#
loop_
_entity_poly.entity_id
_entity_poly.type
_entity_poly.pdbx_seq_one_letter_code
_entity_poly.pdbx_strand_id
1 'polypeptide(L)'
;SPFTLTLPSRAFAVRLHSFGWLRHMRANKSERGSAVARVIVDSWLSIHGGRIEGIAWETDVVSQRVIAWLAHSPVVLQNADRGFYRRFMKSLAFHIGYLRRMAPYSTGEVRFRLRIALATASVAMPVRASTVRRAAQALDR
;
A
#
# COMPACT_ATOMS: atom_id res chain seq x y z
N SER A 1 -13.43 -0.39 13.57
CA SER A 1 -12.15 -0.49 12.85
C SER A 1 -11.03 0.16 13.65
N PRO A 2 -9.82 -0.44 13.68
CA PRO A 2 -8.69 0.17 14.40
C PRO A 2 -8.30 1.53 13.82
N PHE A 3 -8.66 1.82 12.58
CA PHE A 3 -8.29 3.07 11.90
C PHE A 3 -9.21 4.24 12.25
N THR A 4 -10.33 3.99 12.92
CA THR A 4 -11.26 5.03 13.36
C THR A 4 -11.10 5.37 14.84
N LEU A 5 -10.30 4.60 15.57
CA LEU A 5 -10.06 4.83 17.00
C LEU A 5 -9.01 5.92 17.19
N THR A 6 -9.13 6.66 18.30
CA THR A 6 -8.08 7.57 18.74
C THR A 6 -6.89 6.73 19.17
N LEU A 7 -5.77 6.89 18.48
CA LEU A 7 -4.58 6.08 18.71
C LEU A 7 -3.77 6.64 19.90
N PRO A 8 -3.19 5.77 20.75
CA PRO A 8 -2.51 6.22 21.98
C PRO A 8 -1.23 7.00 21.73
N SER A 9 -0.57 6.85 20.57
CA SER A 9 0.65 7.58 20.27
C SER A 9 0.88 7.70 18.78
N ARG A 10 1.71 8.68 18.39
CA ARG A 10 2.16 8.83 17.01
C ARG A 10 2.93 7.60 16.54
N ALA A 11 3.82 7.06 17.37
CA ALA A 11 4.60 5.87 17.02
C ALA A 11 3.70 4.67 16.73
N PHE A 12 2.64 4.49 17.51
CA PHE A 12 1.66 3.43 17.28
C PHE A 12 0.91 3.66 15.97
N ALA A 13 0.49 4.90 15.70
CA ALA A 13 -0.19 5.25 14.46
C ALA A 13 0.69 4.99 13.24
N VAL A 14 1.97 5.36 13.30
CA VAL A 14 2.94 5.09 12.24
C VAL A 14 3.04 3.58 11.97
N ARG A 15 3.19 2.77 13.02
CA ARG A 15 3.27 1.30 12.87
C ARG A 15 2.00 0.72 12.26
N LEU A 16 0.85 1.19 12.70
CA LEU A 16 -0.44 0.70 12.20
C LEU A 16 -0.61 1.00 10.71
N HIS A 17 -0.39 2.25 10.32
CA HIS A 17 -0.59 2.69 8.93
C HIS A 17 0.52 2.24 7.98
N SER A 18 1.69 1.86 8.50
CA SER A 18 2.79 1.33 7.69
C SER A 18 2.60 -0.12 7.29
N PHE A 19 1.72 -0.86 7.95
CA PHE A 19 1.40 -2.26 7.66
C PHE A 19 2.58 -3.23 7.83
N GLY A 20 3.61 -2.84 8.57
CA GLY A 20 4.75 -3.72 8.85
C GLY A 20 4.35 -4.99 9.60
N TRP A 21 3.24 -4.95 10.32
CA TRP A 21 2.69 -6.09 11.05
C TRP A 21 2.18 -7.22 10.13
N LEU A 22 1.98 -6.97 8.83
CA LEU A 22 1.57 -8.01 7.87
C LEU A 22 2.54 -9.19 7.83
N ARG A 23 3.82 -8.99 8.12
CA ARG A 23 4.81 -10.06 8.14
C ARG A 23 4.46 -11.14 9.17
N HIS A 24 3.80 -10.78 10.26
CA HIS A 24 3.37 -11.73 11.29
C HIS A 24 2.22 -12.60 10.80
N MET A 25 1.37 -12.06 9.95
CA MET A 25 0.26 -12.80 9.36
C MET A 25 0.75 -13.76 8.27
N ARG A 26 1.83 -13.41 7.57
CA ARG A 26 2.45 -14.28 6.58
C ARG A 26 3.06 -15.55 7.23
N ALA A 27 3.62 -15.42 8.44
CA ALA A 27 4.17 -16.54 9.15
C ALA A 27 3.10 -17.60 9.47
N ASN A 28 1.84 -17.18 9.62
CA ASN A 28 0.70 -18.05 9.81
C ASN A 28 -0.08 -18.19 8.49
N LYS A 29 0.38 -19.10 7.62
CA LYS A 29 -0.14 -19.28 6.24
C LYS A 29 -1.54 -19.87 6.15
N SER A 30 -2.42 -19.60 7.13
CA SER A 30 -3.80 -20.08 7.11
C SER A 30 -4.68 -19.19 6.24
N GLU A 31 -5.73 -19.79 5.64
CA GLU A 31 -6.78 -19.04 4.96
C GLU A 31 -7.43 -17.98 5.85
N ARG A 32 -7.57 -18.29 7.12
CA ARG A 32 -8.14 -17.38 8.12
C ARG A 32 -7.26 -16.14 8.30
N GLY A 33 -5.94 -16.34 8.37
CA GLY A 33 -4.99 -15.24 8.45
C GLY A 33 -5.06 -14.32 7.23
N SER A 34 -5.15 -14.90 6.04
CA SER A 34 -5.29 -14.14 4.80
C SER A 34 -6.62 -13.37 4.76
N ALA A 35 -7.71 -13.99 5.19
CA ALA A 35 -9.01 -13.34 5.23
C ALA A 35 -9.02 -12.15 6.19
N VAL A 36 -8.40 -12.31 7.36
CA VAL A 36 -8.30 -11.22 8.35
C VAL A 36 -7.44 -10.09 7.80
N ALA A 37 -6.29 -10.40 7.21
CA ALA A 37 -5.41 -9.39 6.60
C ALA A 37 -6.16 -8.60 5.53
N ARG A 38 -6.91 -9.28 4.67
CA ARG A 38 -7.69 -8.66 3.61
C ARG A 38 -8.78 -7.73 4.15
N VAL A 39 -9.48 -8.14 5.22
CA VAL A 39 -10.50 -7.31 5.86
C VAL A 39 -9.89 -6.03 6.40
N ILE A 40 -8.72 -6.13 7.03
CA ILE A 40 -8.05 -4.95 7.60
C ILE A 40 -7.57 -4.01 6.49
N VAL A 41 -6.98 -4.55 5.43
CA VAL A 41 -6.56 -3.74 4.28
C VAL A 41 -7.76 -3.06 3.62
N ASP A 42 -8.86 -3.79 3.43
CA ASP A 42 -10.08 -3.24 2.81
C ASP A 42 -10.67 -2.13 3.67
N SER A 43 -10.67 -2.28 4.99
CA SER A 43 -11.08 -1.24 5.92
C SER A 43 -10.21 0.02 5.76
N TRP A 44 -8.89 -0.17 5.67
CA TRP A 44 -7.97 0.95 5.45
C TRP A 44 -8.27 1.66 4.12
N LEU A 45 -8.49 0.92 3.05
CA LEU A 45 -8.83 1.47 1.73
C LEU A 45 -10.09 2.35 1.81
N SER A 46 -11.10 1.88 2.53
CA SER A 46 -12.36 2.61 2.67
C SER A 46 -12.20 3.91 3.45
N ILE A 47 -11.39 3.91 4.50
CA ILE A 47 -11.26 5.07 5.40
C ILE A 47 -10.21 6.05 4.92
N HIS A 48 -9.05 5.57 4.49
CA HIS A 48 -7.88 6.40 4.19
C HIS A 48 -7.46 6.40 2.73
N GLY A 49 -7.98 5.49 1.93
CA GLY A 49 -7.53 5.29 0.56
C GLY A 49 -7.77 6.49 -0.36
N GLY A 50 -8.78 7.29 -0.08
CA GLY A 50 -9.10 8.48 -0.87
C GLY A 50 -8.81 9.81 -0.20
N ARG A 51 -8.23 9.79 1.00
CA ARG A 51 -7.96 11.01 1.78
C ARG A 51 -6.48 11.16 2.07
N ILE A 52 -5.82 12.03 1.32
CA ILE A 52 -4.39 12.33 1.52
C ILE A 52 -4.27 13.34 2.66
N GLU A 53 -4.32 12.85 3.88
CA GLU A 53 -4.18 13.67 5.07
C GLU A 53 -3.65 12.86 6.25
N GLY A 54 -3.02 13.53 7.21
CA GLY A 54 -2.57 12.94 8.46
C GLY A 54 -1.41 11.98 8.34
N ILE A 55 -1.18 11.25 9.41
CA ILE A 55 -0.04 10.31 9.54
C ILE A 55 -0.10 9.22 8.46
N ALA A 56 -1.30 8.76 8.10
CA ALA A 56 -1.48 7.72 7.09
C ALA A 56 -0.84 8.08 5.75
N TRP A 57 -0.73 9.36 5.43
CA TRP A 57 -0.21 9.83 4.14
C TRP A 57 1.10 10.61 4.25
N GLU A 58 1.79 10.54 5.37
CA GLU A 58 3.17 11.02 5.44
C GLU A 58 4.04 10.17 4.52
N THR A 59 4.94 10.81 3.80
CA THR A 59 5.75 10.17 2.75
C THR A 59 6.44 8.89 3.24
N ASP A 60 7.02 8.91 4.43
CA ASP A 60 7.70 7.74 4.99
C ASP A 60 6.75 6.60 5.30
N VAL A 61 5.58 6.92 5.83
CA VAL A 61 4.53 5.91 6.12
C VAL A 61 4.01 5.29 4.84
N VAL A 62 3.77 6.09 3.81
CA VAL A 62 3.36 5.60 2.48
C VAL A 62 4.41 4.67 1.89
N SER A 63 5.69 5.05 1.98
CA SER A 63 6.80 4.23 1.47
C SER A 63 6.84 2.87 2.16
N GLN A 64 6.74 2.83 3.48
CA GLN A 64 6.72 1.59 4.24
C GLN A 64 5.50 0.72 3.91
N ARG A 65 4.34 1.35 3.75
CA ARG A 65 3.11 0.63 3.39
C ARG A 65 3.21 -0.01 2.00
N VAL A 66 3.75 0.71 1.02
CA VAL A 66 3.97 0.16 -0.33
C VAL A 66 4.88 -1.07 -0.26
N ILE A 67 6.00 -0.97 0.46
CA ILE A 67 6.93 -2.09 0.63
C ILE A 67 6.22 -3.28 1.29
N ALA A 68 5.47 -3.04 2.36
CA ALA A 68 4.76 -4.09 3.09
C ALA A 68 3.68 -4.74 2.23
N TRP A 69 2.87 -3.95 1.52
CA TRP A 69 1.80 -4.47 0.66
C TRP A 69 2.35 -5.29 -0.49
N LEU A 70 3.45 -4.86 -1.11
CA LEU A 70 4.08 -5.63 -2.19
C LEU A 70 4.71 -6.91 -1.69
N ALA A 71 5.43 -6.85 -0.56
CA ALA A 71 6.08 -8.01 0.02
C ALA A 71 5.08 -9.08 0.46
N HIS A 72 3.90 -8.67 0.95
CA HIS A 72 2.90 -9.57 1.52
C HIS A 72 1.64 -9.70 0.66
N SER A 73 1.69 -9.25 -0.58
CA SER A 73 0.55 -9.37 -1.51
C SER A 73 0.08 -10.83 -1.70
N PRO A 74 0.95 -11.86 -1.70
CA PRO A 74 0.45 -13.23 -1.77
C PRO A 74 -0.51 -13.60 -0.64
N VAL A 75 -0.27 -13.08 0.57
CA VAL A 75 -1.17 -13.32 1.72
C VAL A 75 -2.46 -12.53 1.56
N VAL A 76 -2.36 -11.23 1.26
CA VAL A 76 -3.51 -10.33 1.16
C VAL A 76 -4.44 -10.74 0.02
N LEU A 77 -3.86 -11.16 -1.11
CA LEU A 77 -4.62 -11.47 -2.32
C LEU A 77 -5.05 -12.95 -2.42
N GLN A 78 -4.65 -13.80 -1.48
CA GLN A 78 -5.04 -15.20 -1.48
C GLN A 78 -6.56 -15.33 -1.41
N ASN A 79 -7.16 -15.95 -2.44
CA ASN A 79 -8.61 -16.14 -2.56
C ASN A 79 -9.41 -14.83 -2.54
N ALA A 80 -8.78 -13.71 -2.89
CA ALA A 80 -9.47 -12.43 -2.98
C ALA A 80 -10.43 -12.40 -4.16
N ASP A 81 -11.60 -11.77 -3.96
CA ASP A 81 -12.51 -11.54 -5.08
C ASP A 81 -11.97 -10.46 -6.03
N ARG A 82 -12.58 -10.38 -7.22
CA ARG A 82 -12.13 -9.43 -8.25
C ARG A 82 -12.27 -7.97 -7.81
N GLY A 83 -13.32 -7.66 -7.07
CA GLY A 83 -13.56 -6.30 -6.57
C GLY A 83 -12.47 -5.83 -5.63
N PHE A 84 -12.12 -6.65 -4.65
CA PHE A 84 -11.03 -6.34 -3.74
C PHE A 84 -9.70 -6.20 -4.48
N TYR A 85 -9.40 -7.14 -5.38
CA TYR A 85 -8.18 -7.13 -6.17
C TYR A 85 -8.03 -5.79 -6.92
N ARG A 86 -9.10 -5.34 -7.57
CA ARG A 86 -9.11 -4.06 -8.30
C ARG A 86 -8.86 -2.88 -7.38
N ARG A 87 -9.54 -2.82 -6.24
CA ARG A 87 -9.36 -1.73 -5.28
C ARG A 87 -7.94 -1.69 -4.74
N PHE A 88 -7.39 -2.85 -4.41
CA PHE A 88 -6.03 -2.97 -3.91
C PHE A 88 -5.00 -2.50 -4.95
N MET A 89 -5.11 -2.99 -6.17
CA MET A 89 -4.17 -2.63 -7.25
C MET A 89 -4.30 -1.15 -7.63
N LYS A 90 -5.51 -0.62 -7.67
CA LYS A 90 -5.75 0.79 -7.94
C LYS A 90 -5.12 1.68 -6.85
N SER A 91 -5.26 1.28 -5.60
CA SER A 91 -4.66 1.99 -4.48
C SER A 91 -3.13 1.95 -4.53
N LEU A 92 -2.54 0.79 -4.85
CA LEU A 92 -1.08 0.68 -5.03
C LEU A 92 -0.58 1.62 -6.12
N ALA A 93 -1.27 1.66 -7.26
CA ALA A 93 -0.91 2.57 -8.35
C ALA A 93 -0.98 4.03 -7.89
N PHE A 94 -2.00 4.38 -7.11
CA PHE A 94 -2.16 5.71 -6.53
C PHE A 94 -1.01 6.03 -5.57
N HIS A 95 -0.63 5.10 -4.70
CA HIS A 95 0.51 5.26 -3.79
C HIS A 95 1.80 5.53 -4.55
N ILE A 96 2.05 4.76 -5.60
CA ILE A 96 3.26 4.90 -6.42
C ILE A 96 3.31 6.27 -7.10
N GLY A 97 2.19 6.72 -7.64
CA GLY A 97 2.08 8.06 -8.21
C GLY A 97 2.34 9.16 -7.19
N TYR A 98 1.79 8.99 -5.99
CA TYR A 98 2.02 9.90 -4.87
C TYR A 98 3.51 9.97 -4.50
N LEU A 99 4.18 8.82 -4.37
CA LEU A 99 5.61 8.78 -4.04
C LEU A 99 6.47 9.43 -5.13
N ARG A 100 6.12 9.25 -6.39
CA ARG A 100 6.84 9.90 -7.49
C ARG A 100 6.74 11.43 -7.38
N ARG A 101 5.58 11.94 -7.03
CA ARG A 101 5.39 13.40 -6.82
C ARG A 101 6.14 13.92 -5.60
N MET A 102 6.26 13.10 -4.56
CA MET A 102 6.93 13.50 -3.32
C MET A 102 8.45 13.33 -3.37
N ALA A 103 8.97 12.58 -4.34
CA ALA A 103 10.39 12.29 -4.43
C ALA A 103 11.29 13.54 -4.43
N PRO A 104 10.97 14.61 -5.20
CA PRO A 104 11.81 15.81 -5.21
C PRO A 104 11.86 16.55 -3.87
N TYR A 105 10.85 16.35 -3.01
CA TYR A 105 10.73 17.04 -1.73
C TYR A 105 11.25 16.22 -0.55
N SER A 106 11.70 14.98 -0.82
CA SER A 106 12.14 14.05 0.22
C SER A 106 13.65 14.07 0.35
N THR A 107 14.14 13.90 1.59
CA THR A 107 15.58 13.90 1.91
C THR A 107 15.92 12.80 2.90
N GLY A 108 17.20 12.45 3.02
CA GLY A 108 17.70 11.53 4.04
C GLY A 108 17.07 10.14 3.97
N GLU A 109 16.73 9.59 5.13
CA GLU A 109 16.17 8.25 5.26
C GLU A 109 14.82 8.12 4.59
N VAL A 110 14.01 9.17 4.62
CA VAL A 110 12.70 9.19 3.97
C VAL A 110 12.87 9.01 2.46
N ARG A 111 13.81 9.74 1.86
CA ARG A 111 14.11 9.62 0.42
C ARG A 111 14.63 8.23 0.09
N PHE A 112 15.48 7.67 0.93
CA PHE A 112 16.02 6.32 0.75
C PHE A 112 14.90 5.29 0.73
N ARG A 113 14.00 5.32 1.72
CA ARG A 113 12.85 4.40 1.79
C ARG A 113 11.89 4.58 0.62
N LEU A 114 11.64 5.83 0.23
CA LEU A 114 10.82 6.12 -0.93
C LEU A 114 11.40 5.48 -2.19
N ARG A 115 12.71 5.58 -2.38
CA ARG A 115 13.38 4.97 -3.54
C ARG A 115 13.31 3.45 -3.50
N ILE A 116 13.45 2.85 -2.31
CA ILE A 116 13.27 1.40 -2.15
C ILE A 116 11.83 1.01 -2.53
N ALA A 117 10.84 1.76 -2.08
CA ALA A 117 9.44 1.49 -2.40
C ALA A 117 9.21 1.55 -3.92
N LEU A 118 9.71 2.56 -4.59
CA LEU A 118 9.56 2.69 -6.05
C LEU A 118 10.31 1.58 -6.80
N ALA A 119 11.51 1.23 -6.35
CA ALA A 119 12.28 0.13 -6.93
C ALA A 119 11.56 -1.20 -6.76
N THR A 120 11.02 -1.46 -5.57
CA THR A 120 10.25 -2.67 -5.29
C THR A 120 9.01 -2.75 -6.18
N ALA A 121 8.31 -1.64 -6.34
CA ALA A 121 7.13 -1.56 -7.20
C ALA A 121 7.49 -1.85 -8.67
N SER A 122 8.61 -1.32 -9.16
CA SER A 122 9.03 -1.53 -10.54
C SER A 122 9.36 -2.99 -10.85
N VAL A 123 9.88 -3.72 -9.85
CA VAL A 123 10.17 -5.15 -9.99
C VAL A 123 8.89 -5.99 -9.87
N ALA A 124 8.04 -5.65 -8.92
CA ALA A 124 6.84 -6.44 -8.61
C ALA A 124 5.69 -6.23 -9.62
N MET A 125 5.65 -5.08 -10.30
CA MET A 125 4.51 -4.67 -11.13
C MET A 125 4.87 -4.27 -12.57
N PRO A 126 5.92 -4.81 -13.21
CA PRO A 126 6.38 -4.29 -14.50
C PRO A 126 5.34 -4.49 -15.62
N VAL A 127 4.73 -5.66 -15.70
CA VAL A 127 3.75 -6.01 -16.73
C VAL A 127 2.47 -5.21 -16.58
N ARG A 128 1.97 -5.08 -15.34
CA ARG A 128 0.72 -4.36 -15.05
C ARG A 128 0.84 -2.87 -15.28
N ALA A 129 1.97 -2.28 -14.87
CA ALA A 129 2.23 -0.86 -15.12
C ALA A 129 2.26 -0.56 -16.61
N SER A 130 2.86 -1.43 -17.42
CA SER A 130 2.87 -1.31 -18.89
C SER A 130 1.47 -1.41 -19.48
N THR A 131 0.67 -2.37 -18.99
CA THR A 131 -0.71 -2.58 -19.45
C THR A 131 -1.58 -1.36 -19.15
N VAL A 132 -1.47 -0.83 -17.93
CA VAL A 132 -2.23 0.34 -17.51
C VAL A 132 -1.85 1.56 -18.35
N ARG A 133 -0.55 1.78 -18.59
CA ARG A 133 -0.07 2.88 -19.43
C ARG A 133 -0.55 2.77 -20.86
N ARG A 134 -0.53 1.58 -21.45
CA ARG A 134 -1.03 1.34 -22.81
C ARG A 134 -2.53 1.62 -22.91
N ALA A 135 -3.30 1.18 -21.92
CA ALA A 135 -4.73 1.45 -21.88
C ALA A 135 -5.01 2.95 -21.75
N ALA A 136 -4.27 3.66 -20.89
CA ALA A 136 -4.41 5.11 -20.74
C ALA A 136 -4.03 5.84 -22.03
N GLN A 137 -2.95 5.46 -22.71
CA GLN A 137 -2.54 6.04 -23.98
C GLN A 137 -3.56 5.78 -25.10
N ALA A 138 -4.16 4.59 -25.11
CA ALA A 138 -5.20 4.27 -26.09
C ALA A 138 -6.46 5.13 -25.89
N LEU A 139 -6.79 5.48 -24.64
CA LEU A 139 -7.93 6.36 -24.32
C LEU A 139 -7.66 7.82 -24.69
N ASP A 140 -6.39 8.25 -24.69
CA ASP A 140 -6.00 9.62 -25.01
C ASP A 140 -5.87 9.87 -26.52
N ARG A 141 -6.04 8.84 -27.34
CA ARG A 141 -6.07 8.94 -28.78
C ARG A 141 -7.52 8.98 -29.26
#